data_23f2f452eea26a15b5ef14f9e220a92c
#
_entry.id   23f2f452eea26a15b5ef14f9e220a92c
#
_cell.length_a   1.000
_cell.length_b   1.000
_cell.length_c   1.000
_cell.angle_alpha   90.00
_cell.angle_beta   90.00
_cell.angle_gamma   90.00
#
_symmetry.space_group_name_H-M   'P 1'
#
loop_
_entity.id
_entity.type
_entity.pdbx_description
1 polymer ?
#
loop_
_entity_poly.entity_id
_entity_poly.type
_entity_poly.pdbx_seq_one_letter_code
_entity_poly.pdbx_strand_id
1 'polypeptide(L)'
;MFEAMKAFNEQRDASTADEIWLLEHHPVFTQGQAGKDEYILLPGEIPVVKSDRGGHVTYHGPGQITAYVLVDLKRLKIGVRDLVTLIEQALVATLAHWHVSAAPRKDAPGVYVDNGDKIASLGLRIRKGCSYHGLNFNVSMDLSPWQRINPCGLGVAMTQLADLVDEPPTVLEVMDKLADSLSTGLGYTAYLQGDTDTLLNELI
;
A
#
# COMPACT_ATOMS: atom_id res chain seq x y z
N MET A 1 -4.99 13.45 0.75
CA MET A 1 -4.64 12.29 -0.11
C MET A 1 -5.83 11.57 -0.74
N PHE A 2 -6.86 11.14 0.02
CA PHE A 2 -7.98 10.37 -0.57
C PHE A 2 -8.70 11.13 -1.69
N GLU A 3 -9.08 12.40 -1.46
CA GLU A 3 -9.73 13.21 -2.50
C GLU A 3 -8.79 13.55 -3.66
N ALA A 4 -7.49 13.74 -3.41
CA ALA A 4 -6.50 13.96 -4.46
C ALA A 4 -6.39 12.75 -5.42
N MET A 5 -6.29 11.51 -4.89
CA MET A 5 -6.30 10.30 -5.74
C MET A 5 -7.56 10.19 -6.58
N LYS A 6 -8.73 10.49 -6.00
CA LYS A 6 -10.01 10.45 -6.73
C LYS A 6 -10.04 11.50 -7.83
N ALA A 7 -9.61 12.74 -7.52
CA ALA A 7 -9.54 13.82 -8.50
C ALA A 7 -8.61 13.46 -9.65
N PHE A 8 -7.38 12.99 -9.35
CA PHE A 8 -6.44 12.52 -10.35
C PHE A 8 -7.07 11.43 -11.25
N ASN A 9 -7.68 10.41 -10.64
CA ASN A 9 -8.28 9.31 -11.39
C ASN A 9 -9.51 9.73 -12.21
N GLU A 10 -10.23 10.77 -11.81
CA GLU A 10 -11.37 11.29 -12.56
C GLU A 10 -10.98 12.21 -13.70
N GLN A 11 -9.92 13.00 -13.54
CA GLN A 11 -9.43 13.99 -14.49
C GLN A 11 -8.50 13.37 -15.55
N ARG A 12 -7.87 12.22 -15.24
CA ARG A 12 -6.94 11.59 -16.17
C ARG A 12 -7.59 11.19 -17.48
N ASP A 13 -6.81 11.29 -18.55
CA ASP A 13 -7.14 10.86 -19.90
C ASP A 13 -6.10 9.88 -20.47
N ALA A 14 -6.18 9.58 -21.78
CA ALA A 14 -5.24 8.66 -22.44
C ALA A 14 -3.78 9.16 -22.46
N SER A 15 -3.54 10.45 -22.31
CA SER A 15 -2.20 11.07 -22.31
C SER A 15 -1.61 11.19 -20.91
N THR A 16 -2.44 11.07 -19.87
CA THR A 16 -2.00 11.20 -18.47
C THR A 16 -1.07 10.04 -18.11
N ALA A 17 0.11 10.36 -17.59
CA ALA A 17 1.08 9.36 -17.14
C ALA A 17 0.51 8.51 -15.98
N ASP A 18 1.05 7.32 -15.80
CA ASP A 18 0.80 6.52 -14.60
C ASP A 18 1.68 7.03 -13.48
N GLU A 19 1.17 7.01 -12.26
CA GLU A 19 1.86 7.55 -11.10
C GLU A 19 1.85 6.56 -9.92
N ILE A 20 2.91 6.60 -9.12
CA ILE A 20 3.01 5.91 -7.83
C ILE A 20 3.34 6.97 -6.80
N TRP A 21 2.44 7.17 -5.83
CA TRP A 21 2.66 8.12 -4.75
C TRP A 21 3.11 7.38 -3.50
N LEU A 22 4.34 7.60 -3.06
CA LEU A 22 4.94 7.00 -1.87
C LEU A 22 4.95 8.03 -0.74
N LEU A 23 4.38 7.69 0.40
CA LEU A 23 4.27 8.60 1.53
C LEU A 23 4.06 7.86 2.85
N GLU A 24 4.17 8.57 3.94
CA GLU A 24 3.72 8.17 5.26
C GLU A 24 2.46 8.94 5.65
N HIS A 25 1.61 8.35 6.47
CA HIS A 25 0.44 9.01 7.04
C HIS A 25 0.63 9.36 8.52
N HIS A 26 -0.08 10.38 8.98
CA HIS A 26 -0.40 10.47 10.41
C HIS A 26 -1.23 9.25 10.84
N PRO A 27 -1.22 8.89 12.15
CA PRO A 27 -2.00 7.78 12.66
C PRO A 27 -3.47 7.85 12.23
N VAL A 28 -3.94 6.83 11.50
CA VAL A 28 -5.33 6.74 11.04
C VAL A 28 -5.72 5.28 10.78
N PHE A 29 -6.94 4.90 11.17
CA PHE A 29 -7.58 3.70 10.69
C PHE A 29 -8.39 4.01 9.44
N THR A 30 -8.23 3.24 8.37
CA THR A 30 -9.10 3.33 7.20
C THR A 30 -9.97 2.09 7.10
N GLN A 31 -11.27 2.27 6.88
CA GLN A 31 -12.22 1.19 6.70
C GLN A 31 -12.59 1.07 5.23
N GLY A 32 -12.23 -0.04 4.59
CA GLY A 32 -12.55 -0.32 3.19
C GLY A 32 -13.98 -0.81 3.01
N GLN A 33 -14.35 -1.13 1.76
CA GLN A 33 -15.73 -1.50 1.38
C GLN A 33 -16.24 -2.79 2.02
N ALA A 34 -15.35 -3.73 2.37
CA ALA A 34 -15.71 -4.96 3.10
C ALA A 34 -15.60 -4.78 4.62
N GLY A 35 -15.30 -3.57 5.09
CA GLY A 35 -15.13 -3.26 6.49
C GLY A 35 -16.43 -3.37 7.26
N LYS A 36 -16.34 -3.93 8.47
CA LYS A 36 -17.44 -4.03 9.41
C LYS A 36 -17.07 -3.27 10.68
N ASP A 37 -18.03 -2.59 11.29
CA ASP A 37 -17.79 -1.79 12.50
C ASP A 37 -17.29 -2.67 13.67
N GLU A 38 -17.70 -3.95 13.72
CA GLU A 38 -17.23 -4.95 14.68
C GLU A 38 -15.73 -5.27 14.60
N TYR A 39 -15.05 -4.90 13.50
CA TYR A 39 -13.61 -5.06 13.32
C TYR A 39 -12.79 -3.89 13.89
N ILE A 40 -13.46 -2.84 14.34
CA ILE A 40 -12.85 -1.71 15.03
C ILE A 40 -13.07 -1.94 16.53
N LEU A 41 -12.07 -2.51 17.19
CA LEU A 41 -12.23 -3.01 18.58
C LEU A 41 -12.12 -1.87 19.60
N LEU A 42 -11.05 -1.08 19.50
CA LEU A 42 -10.75 0.01 20.46
C LEU A 42 -9.92 1.11 19.80
N PRO A 43 -10.49 1.95 18.93
CA PRO A 43 -9.73 2.93 18.15
C PRO A 43 -9.04 3.99 19.02
N GLY A 44 -9.57 4.32 20.20
CA GLY A 44 -9.05 5.37 21.06
C GLY A 44 -9.11 6.73 20.37
N GLU A 45 -8.02 7.49 20.43
CA GLU A 45 -7.89 8.82 19.82
C GLU A 45 -7.53 8.77 18.32
N ILE A 46 -7.24 7.57 17.76
CA ILE A 46 -6.88 7.44 16.35
C ILE A 46 -8.14 7.56 15.49
N PRO A 47 -8.18 8.50 14.54
CA PRO A 47 -9.35 8.68 13.67
C PRO A 47 -9.66 7.42 12.86
N VAL A 48 -10.96 7.17 12.63
CA VAL A 48 -11.45 6.11 11.73
C VAL A 48 -12.10 6.77 10.52
N VAL A 49 -11.52 6.54 9.33
CA VAL A 49 -11.97 7.14 8.07
C VAL A 49 -12.53 6.05 7.16
N LYS A 50 -13.76 6.24 6.68
CA LYS A 50 -14.34 5.36 5.65
C LYS A 50 -13.72 5.68 4.29
N SER A 51 -13.34 4.62 3.57
CA SER A 51 -12.67 4.67 2.28
C SER A 51 -13.35 3.73 1.29
N ASP A 52 -13.24 4.01 0.01
CA ASP A 52 -13.80 3.16 -1.05
C ASP A 52 -12.82 2.10 -1.59
N ARG A 53 -11.62 1.95 -0.97
CA ARG A 53 -10.69 0.87 -1.30
C ARG A 53 -11.28 -0.51 -1.01
N GLY A 54 -10.75 -1.53 -1.62
CA GLY A 54 -11.06 -2.91 -1.26
C GLY A 54 -10.60 -3.28 0.15
N GLY A 55 -11.10 -4.41 0.65
CA GLY A 55 -10.71 -4.97 1.95
C GLY A 55 -11.42 -4.36 3.16
N HIS A 56 -10.94 -4.76 4.34
CA HIS A 56 -11.50 -4.43 5.65
C HIS A 56 -10.83 -3.19 6.26
N VAL A 57 -10.82 -3.10 7.59
CA VAL A 57 -10.09 -2.05 8.32
C VAL A 57 -8.59 -2.30 8.23
N THR A 58 -7.79 -1.23 8.17
CA THR A 58 -6.34 -1.25 8.27
C THR A 58 -5.84 -0.04 9.05
N TYR A 59 -4.57 -0.04 9.45
CA TYR A 59 -3.91 1.07 10.13
C TYR A 59 -2.84 1.67 9.23
N HIS A 60 -2.70 2.99 9.29
CA HIS A 60 -1.61 3.76 8.73
C HIS A 60 -1.01 4.65 9.79
N GLY A 61 0.32 4.82 9.77
CA GLY A 61 1.05 5.67 10.70
C GLY A 61 2.51 5.88 10.31
N PRO A 62 3.24 6.74 11.04
CA PRO A 62 4.66 6.96 10.82
C PRO A 62 5.45 5.65 10.87
N GLY A 63 6.46 5.53 10.00
CA GLY A 63 7.24 4.30 9.85
C GLY A 63 6.61 3.25 8.93
N GLN A 64 5.43 3.54 8.35
CA GLN A 64 4.78 2.70 7.35
C GLN A 64 4.74 3.43 6.01
N ILE A 65 5.24 2.78 4.97
CA ILE A 65 5.06 3.27 3.61
C ILE A 65 3.62 2.99 3.16
N THR A 66 2.94 4.02 2.68
CA THR A 66 1.73 3.87 1.87
C THR A 66 2.09 4.18 0.42
N ALA A 67 1.84 3.23 -0.49
CA ALA A 67 2.02 3.42 -1.92
C ALA A 67 0.66 3.42 -2.61
N TYR A 68 0.30 4.56 -3.20
CA TYR A 68 -0.86 4.67 -4.07
C TYR A 68 -0.45 4.39 -5.51
N VAL A 69 -1.09 3.40 -6.13
CA VAL A 69 -0.75 2.92 -7.47
C VAL A 69 -1.84 3.38 -8.45
N LEU A 70 -1.56 4.47 -9.17
CA LEU A 70 -2.49 5.14 -10.06
C LEU A 70 -2.14 4.83 -11.52
N VAL A 71 -2.53 3.65 -11.98
CA VAL A 71 -2.15 3.15 -13.30
C VAL A 71 -3.37 2.82 -14.18
N ASP A 72 -3.20 2.98 -15.50
CA ASP A 72 -4.20 2.60 -16.49
C ASP A 72 -4.01 1.11 -16.88
N LEU A 73 -4.89 0.24 -16.38
CA LEU A 73 -4.84 -1.20 -16.63
C LEU A 73 -5.05 -1.54 -18.11
N LYS A 74 -5.83 -0.70 -18.84
CA LYS A 74 -6.06 -0.93 -20.27
C LYS A 74 -4.79 -0.66 -21.06
N ARG A 75 -4.06 0.42 -20.74
CA ARG A 75 -2.77 0.76 -21.35
C ARG A 75 -1.74 -0.33 -21.06
N LEU A 76 -1.69 -0.82 -19.83
CA LEU A 76 -0.81 -1.93 -19.43
C LEU A 76 -1.27 -3.30 -19.98
N LYS A 77 -2.51 -3.41 -20.48
CA LYS A 77 -3.14 -4.67 -20.94
C LYS A 77 -3.17 -5.75 -19.87
N ILE A 78 -3.43 -5.38 -18.62
CA ILE A 78 -3.51 -6.30 -17.47
C ILE A 78 -4.89 -6.25 -16.82
N GLY A 79 -5.23 -7.33 -16.12
CA GLY A 79 -6.42 -7.39 -15.26
C GLY A 79 -6.12 -6.95 -13.83
N VAL A 80 -7.16 -6.81 -13.02
CA VAL A 80 -7.05 -6.43 -11.61
C VAL A 80 -6.22 -7.46 -10.81
N ARG A 81 -6.39 -8.75 -11.09
CA ARG A 81 -5.62 -9.82 -10.44
C ARG A 81 -4.15 -9.77 -10.78
N ASP A 82 -3.84 -9.44 -12.04
CA ASP A 82 -2.46 -9.29 -12.49
C ASP A 82 -1.79 -8.13 -11.76
N LEU A 83 -2.49 -6.98 -11.62
CA LEU A 83 -1.99 -5.84 -10.86
C LEU A 83 -1.72 -6.21 -9.39
N VAL A 84 -2.62 -6.93 -8.73
CA VAL A 84 -2.41 -7.42 -7.36
C VAL A 84 -1.15 -8.28 -7.30
N THR A 85 -1.01 -9.25 -8.21
CA THR A 85 0.16 -10.13 -8.27
C THR A 85 1.45 -9.35 -8.50
N LEU A 86 1.45 -8.37 -9.42
CA LEU A 86 2.62 -7.52 -9.69
C LEU A 86 3.03 -6.70 -8.45
N ILE A 87 2.07 -6.14 -7.74
CA ILE A 87 2.35 -5.40 -6.50
C ILE A 87 2.91 -6.34 -5.41
N GLU A 88 2.34 -7.52 -5.23
CA GLU A 88 2.83 -8.51 -4.26
C GLU A 88 4.25 -8.96 -4.62
N GLN A 89 4.54 -9.21 -5.89
CA GLN A 89 5.89 -9.57 -6.36
C GLN A 89 6.89 -8.42 -6.16
N ALA A 90 6.49 -7.17 -6.39
CA ALA A 90 7.34 -6.01 -6.13
C ALA A 90 7.69 -5.88 -4.64
N LEU A 91 6.74 -6.13 -3.74
CA LEU A 91 6.98 -6.17 -2.29
C LEU A 91 7.95 -7.29 -1.91
N VAL A 92 7.78 -8.50 -2.47
CA VAL A 92 8.70 -9.63 -2.24
C VAL A 92 10.10 -9.29 -2.75
N ALA A 93 10.23 -8.71 -3.95
CA ALA A 93 11.51 -8.27 -4.50
C ALA A 93 12.18 -7.18 -3.64
N THR A 94 11.38 -6.25 -3.10
CA THR A 94 11.87 -5.22 -2.17
C THR A 94 12.42 -5.86 -0.89
N LEU A 95 11.68 -6.79 -0.27
CA LEU A 95 12.10 -7.50 0.95
C LEU A 95 13.38 -8.34 0.73
N ALA A 96 13.50 -8.95 -0.45
CA ALA A 96 14.69 -9.75 -0.82
C ALA A 96 15.98 -8.91 -0.83
N HIS A 97 15.91 -7.58 -1.04
CA HIS A 97 17.05 -6.68 -0.93
C HIS A 97 17.70 -6.71 0.47
N TRP A 98 16.89 -6.92 1.51
CA TRP A 98 17.35 -7.09 2.89
C TRP A 98 17.37 -8.57 3.34
N HIS A 99 17.42 -9.51 2.40
CA HIS A 99 17.45 -10.96 2.65
C HIS A 99 16.28 -11.49 3.45
N VAL A 100 15.14 -10.77 3.47
CA VAL A 100 13.90 -11.21 4.12
C VAL A 100 13.10 -12.07 3.16
N SER A 101 12.88 -13.33 3.54
CA SER A 101 12.00 -14.26 2.82
C SER A 101 10.54 -13.92 3.08
N ALA A 102 9.77 -13.76 2.01
CA ALA A 102 8.35 -13.44 2.11
C ALA A 102 7.58 -13.94 0.87
N ALA A 103 6.29 -14.17 1.03
CA ALA A 103 5.42 -14.63 -0.05
C ALA A 103 3.99 -14.08 0.08
N PRO A 104 3.25 -13.93 -1.03
CA PRO A 104 1.83 -13.66 -1.00
C PRO A 104 1.03 -14.91 -0.58
N ARG A 105 -0.20 -14.69 -0.08
CA ARG A 105 -1.14 -15.76 0.23
C ARG A 105 -2.38 -15.67 -0.65
N LYS A 106 -2.87 -16.82 -1.11
CA LYS A 106 -4.06 -16.89 -1.98
C LYS A 106 -5.38 -16.53 -1.28
N ASP A 107 -5.45 -16.79 0.03
CA ASP A 107 -6.63 -16.59 0.86
C ASP A 107 -6.76 -15.18 1.43
N ALA A 108 -5.68 -14.42 1.45
CA ALA A 108 -5.66 -13.07 2.02
C ALA A 108 -4.63 -12.16 1.31
N PRO A 109 -5.05 -11.23 0.44
CA PRO A 109 -4.13 -10.35 -0.27
C PRO A 109 -3.15 -9.63 0.67
N GLY A 110 -1.87 -9.62 0.27
CA GLY A 110 -0.77 -9.07 1.05
C GLY A 110 0.45 -9.96 1.03
N VAL A 111 1.52 -9.51 1.70
CA VAL A 111 2.78 -10.23 1.77
C VAL A 111 3.05 -10.64 3.22
N TYR A 112 3.50 -11.86 3.37
CA TYR A 112 3.70 -12.55 4.65
C TYR A 112 5.12 -13.11 4.71
N VAL A 113 5.75 -13.01 5.87
CA VAL A 113 7.06 -13.59 6.14
C VAL A 113 6.94 -15.06 6.57
N ASP A 114 8.07 -15.77 6.68
CA ASP A 114 8.10 -17.24 6.87
C ASP A 114 7.35 -17.74 8.09
N ASN A 115 7.27 -16.95 9.17
CA ASN A 115 6.49 -17.33 10.38
C ASN A 115 4.97 -17.11 10.21
N GLY A 116 4.53 -16.58 9.06
CA GLY A 116 3.13 -16.31 8.74
C GLY A 116 2.62 -14.93 9.14
N ASP A 117 3.45 -14.06 9.73
CA ASP A 117 3.09 -12.69 10.06
C ASP A 117 3.00 -11.82 8.81
N LYS A 118 2.06 -10.89 8.81
CA LYS A 118 1.82 -10.01 7.68
C LYS A 118 2.67 -8.76 7.77
N ILE A 119 3.45 -8.48 6.71
CA ILE A 119 4.31 -7.29 6.65
C ILE A 119 3.75 -6.20 5.73
N ALA A 120 2.93 -6.57 4.74
CA ALA A 120 2.31 -5.61 3.82
C ALA A 120 0.87 -6.02 3.51
N SER A 121 0.00 -5.03 3.36
CA SER A 121 -1.42 -5.21 3.02
C SER A 121 -1.75 -4.48 1.72
N LEU A 122 -2.74 -4.99 0.97
CA LEU A 122 -3.20 -4.42 -0.29
C LEU A 122 -4.70 -4.12 -0.23
N GLY A 123 -5.07 -2.99 -0.82
CA GLY A 123 -6.47 -2.61 -0.97
C GLY A 123 -6.63 -1.63 -2.12
N LEU A 124 -6.95 -2.12 -3.32
CA LEU A 124 -7.11 -1.34 -4.54
C LEU A 124 -8.57 -0.96 -4.79
N ARG A 125 -8.77 0.06 -5.60
CA ARG A 125 -10.03 0.38 -6.26
C ARG A 125 -9.78 0.58 -7.75
N ILE A 126 -10.67 0.07 -8.58
CA ILE A 126 -10.63 0.27 -10.03
C ILE A 126 -11.85 1.10 -10.44
N ARG A 127 -11.62 2.19 -11.18
CA ARG A 127 -12.66 3.02 -11.76
C ARG A 127 -12.24 3.47 -13.16
N LYS A 128 -13.14 3.40 -14.13
CA LYS A 128 -12.89 3.72 -15.55
C LYS A 128 -11.72 2.95 -16.19
N GLY A 129 -11.30 1.82 -15.59
CA GLY A 129 -10.16 1.03 -16.06
C GLY A 129 -8.82 1.44 -15.47
N CYS A 130 -8.80 2.37 -14.51
CA CYS A 130 -7.61 2.83 -13.82
C CYS A 130 -7.68 2.47 -12.33
N SER A 131 -6.53 2.17 -11.73
CA SER A 131 -6.40 1.90 -10.30
C SER A 131 -6.18 3.16 -9.49
N TYR A 132 -6.57 3.11 -8.22
CA TYR A 132 -6.18 4.03 -7.17
C TYR A 132 -6.22 3.32 -5.82
N HIS A 133 -5.76 3.94 -4.74
CA HIS A 133 -5.26 3.26 -3.55
C HIS A 133 -4.08 2.33 -3.91
N GLY A 134 -3.77 1.35 -3.09
CA GLY A 134 -2.62 0.51 -3.36
C GLY A 134 -2.27 -0.41 -2.21
N LEU A 135 -1.11 -0.17 -1.59
CA LEU A 135 -0.56 -1.01 -0.54
C LEU A 135 -0.13 -0.19 0.68
N ASN A 136 0.04 -0.87 1.80
CA ASN A 136 0.88 -0.41 2.90
C ASN A 136 1.99 -1.45 3.19
N PHE A 137 3.15 -0.97 3.63
CA PHE A 137 4.31 -1.78 3.97
C PHE A 137 4.90 -1.29 5.30
N ASN A 138 4.91 -2.15 6.30
CA ASN A 138 5.42 -1.83 7.62
C ASN A 138 6.96 -1.88 7.60
N VAL A 139 7.61 -0.73 7.80
CA VAL A 139 9.08 -0.62 7.79
C VAL A 139 9.62 -0.55 9.20
N SER A 140 9.32 0.53 9.95
CA SER A 140 9.77 0.74 11.33
C SER A 140 8.76 1.63 12.05
N MET A 141 7.70 1.05 12.59
CA MET A 141 6.53 1.73 13.12
C MET A 141 6.11 1.18 14.48
N ASP A 142 5.24 1.92 15.17
CA ASP A 142 4.51 1.36 16.32
C ASP A 142 3.45 0.37 15.82
N LEU A 143 3.62 -0.91 16.14
CA LEU A 143 2.65 -1.96 15.79
C LEU A 143 1.49 -2.08 16.79
N SER A 144 1.52 -1.37 17.93
CA SER A 144 0.48 -1.48 18.95
C SER A 144 -0.94 -1.12 18.47
N PRO A 145 -1.14 -0.15 17.53
CA PRO A 145 -2.47 0.14 17.01
C PRO A 145 -3.14 -1.02 16.26
N TRP A 146 -2.36 -1.96 15.71
CA TRP A 146 -2.92 -3.14 15.04
C TRP A 146 -3.72 -4.04 15.98
N GLN A 147 -3.42 -4.02 17.29
CA GLN A 147 -4.17 -4.76 18.31
C GLN A 147 -5.57 -4.16 18.59
N ARG A 148 -5.82 -2.95 18.11
CA ARG A 148 -7.08 -2.21 18.29
C ARG A 148 -8.10 -2.48 17.18
N ILE A 149 -7.71 -3.26 16.17
CA ILE A 149 -8.55 -3.62 15.02
C ILE A 149 -8.40 -5.10 14.69
N ASN A 150 -9.38 -5.64 13.95
CA ASN A 150 -9.29 -6.98 13.34
C ASN A 150 -9.24 -6.84 11.81
N PRO A 151 -8.04 -6.70 11.20
CA PRO A 151 -7.90 -6.27 9.81
C PRO A 151 -8.45 -7.25 8.78
N CYS A 152 -8.59 -8.52 9.10
CA CYS A 152 -9.07 -9.52 8.13
C CYS A 152 -9.94 -10.63 8.74
N GLY A 153 -10.28 -10.54 10.02
CA GLY A 153 -11.03 -11.61 10.70
C GLY A 153 -10.25 -12.92 10.89
N LEU A 154 -9.00 -12.98 10.45
CA LEU A 154 -8.18 -14.20 10.43
C LEU A 154 -7.19 -14.30 11.61
N GLY A 155 -7.09 -13.27 12.46
CA GLY A 155 -6.19 -13.29 13.62
C GLY A 155 -4.70 -13.33 13.24
N VAL A 156 -4.32 -12.85 12.06
CA VAL A 156 -2.93 -12.82 11.61
C VAL A 156 -2.19 -11.69 12.31
N ALA A 157 -1.02 -11.99 12.89
CA ALA A 157 -0.16 -10.99 13.48
C ALA A 157 0.48 -10.10 12.42
N MET A 158 0.80 -8.86 12.80
CA MET A 158 1.51 -7.91 11.94
C MET A 158 2.97 -7.84 12.37
N THR A 159 3.85 -7.75 11.39
CA THR A 159 5.29 -7.53 11.60
C THR A 159 5.76 -6.33 10.77
N GLN A 160 7.04 -5.99 10.89
CA GLN A 160 7.69 -4.89 10.19
C GLN A 160 9.13 -5.27 9.81
N LEU A 161 9.70 -4.58 8.82
CA LEU A 161 11.03 -4.88 8.33
C LEU A 161 12.12 -4.73 9.41
N ALA A 162 11.99 -3.70 10.26
CA ALA A 162 12.95 -3.44 11.33
C ALA A 162 13.11 -4.59 12.34
N ASP A 163 12.07 -5.42 12.52
CA ASP A 163 12.10 -6.56 13.45
C ASP A 163 12.74 -7.82 12.82
N LEU A 164 13.06 -7.78 11.53
CA LEU A 164 13.51 -8.94 10.74
C LEU A 164 14.97 -8.84 10.27
N VAL A 165 15.63 -7.71 10.52
CA VAL A 165 16.99 -7.43 10.07
C VAL A 165 17.85 -6.86 11.20
N ASP A 166 19.15 -7.14 11.18
CA ASP A 166 20.09 -6.66 12.21
C ASP A 166 20.30 -5.14 12.12
N GLU A 167 20.33 -4.60 10.91
CA GLU A 167 20.50 -3.17 10.61
C GLU A 167 19.26 -2.65 9.88
N PRO A 168 18.28 -2.10 10.62
CA PRO A 168 17.04 -1.60 10.02
C PRO A 168 17.29 -0.43 9.06
N PRO A 169 16.79 -0.50 7.81
CA PRO A 169 16.87 0.61 6.88
C PRO A 169 15.93 1.76 7.31
N THR A 170 16.22 2.95 6.82
CA THR A 170 15.30 4.07 6.88
C THR A 170 14.08 3.85 5.98
N VAL A 171 12.97 4.51 6.30
CA VAL A 171 11.76 4.46 5.45
C VAL A 171 12.07 4.93 4.03
N LEU A 172 12.91 5.96 3.88
CA LEU A 172 13.26 6.52 2.56
C LEU A 172 14.05 5.50 1.70
N GLU A 173 15.02 4.79 2.28
CA GLU A 173 15.76 3.74 1.56
C GLU A 173 14.83 2.64 1.07
N VAL A 174 13.83 2.28 1.89
CA VAL A 174 12.82 1.28 1.48
C VAL A 174 11.88 1.83 0.42
N MET A 175 11.49 3.11 0.49
CA MET A 175 10.69 3.78 -0.54
C MET A 175 11.37 3.73 -1.91
N ASP A 176 12.67 4.03 -1.97
CA ASP A 176 13.44 3.99 -3.23
C ASP A 176 13.45 2.58 -3.83
N LYS A 177 13.71 1.55 -3.01
CA LYS A 177 13.69 0.16 -3.48
C LYS A 177 12.31 -0.32 -3.91
N LEU A 178 11.27 0.12 -3.20
CA LEU A 178 9.88 -0.18 -3.55
C LEU A 178 9.47 0.49 -4.85
N ALA A 179 9.88 1.75 -5.07
CA ALA A 179 9.65 2.46 -6.34
C ALA A 179 10.28 1.72 -7.52
N ASP A 180 11.55 1.31 -7.39
CA ASP A 180 12.26 0.52 -8.40
C ASP A 180 11.54 -0.80 -8.69
N SER A 181 11.16 -1.53 -7.65
CA SER A 181 10.49 -2.83 -7.77
C SER A 181 9.10 -2.71 -8.40
N LEU A 182 8.31 -1.71 -8.01
CA LEU A 182 6.99 -1.44 -8.59
C LEU A 182 7.12 -1.01 -10.05
N SER A 183 8.03 -0.09 -10.36
CA SER A 183 8.28 0.37 -11.73
C SER A 183 8.65 -0.79 -12.64
N THR A 184 9.63 -1.60 -12.23
CA THR A 184 10.08 -2.79 -12.98
C THR A 184 8.95 -3.81 -13.14
N GLY A 185 8.23 -4.10 -12.05
CA GLY A 185 7.11 -5.07 -12.06
C GLY A 185 5.97 -4.65 -12.98
N LEU A 186 5.70 -3.36 -13.09
CA LEU A 186 4.70 -2.79 -14.00
C LEU A 186 5.20 -2.66 -15.45
N GLY A 187 6.46 -2.99 -15.72
CA GLY A 187 7.04 -2.99 -17.05
C GLY A 187 7.58 -1.64 -17.51
N TYR A 188 7.78 -0.68 -16.59
CA TYR A 188 8.40 0.60 -16.92
C TYR A 188 9.93 0.47 -16.92
N THR A 189 10.58 1.09 -17.90
CA THR A 189 12.05 1.09 -18.04
C THR A 189 12.71 2.27 -17.32
N ALA A 190 11.94 3.29 -16.98
CA ALA A 190 12.38 4.47 -16.24
C ALA A 190 11.17 5.18 -15.64
N TYR A 191 11.39 5.96 -14.60
CA TYR A 191 10.42 6.87 -14.02
C TYR A 191 11.07 8.21 -13.67
N LEU A 192 10.25 9.25 -13.59
CA LEU A 192 10.66 10.55 -13.07
C LEU A 192 10.25 10.66 -11.62
N GLN A 193 11.17 11.08 -10.78
CA GLN A 193 10.86 11.42 -9.40
C GLN A 193 10.36 12.86 -9.34
N GLY A 194 9.15 13.04 -8.82
CA GLY A 194 8.54 14.33 -8.58
C GLY A 194 8.40 14.59 -7.08
N ASP A 195 8.27 15.87 -6.71
CA ASP A 195 7.96 16.26 -5.35
C ASP A 195 6.44 16.18 -5.09
N THR A 196 6.05 15.57 -3.98
CA THR A 196 4.64 15.46 -3.58
C THR A 196 3.97 16.82 -3.39
N ASP A 197 4.70 17.84 -2.95
CA ASP A 197 4.18 19.19 -2.77
C ASP A 197 3.84 19.87 -4.11
N THR A 198 4.59 19.57 -5.15
CA THR A 198 4.31 20.04 -6.53
C THR A 198 3.03 19.39 -7.06
N LEU A 199 2.86 18.09 -6.86
CA LEU A 199 1.67 17.34 -7.31
C LEU A 199 0.39 17.78 -6.60
N LEU A 200 0.44 18.08 -5.31
CA LEU A 200 -0.72 18.55 -4.55
C LEU A 200 -1.15 19.96 -4.97
N ASN A 201 -0.21 20.82 -5.37
CA ASN A 201 -0.52 22.17 -5.84
C ASN A 201 -1.15 22.18 -7.25
N GLU A 202 -0.89 21.17 -8.07
CA GLU A 202 -1.51 21.04 -9.40
C GLU A 202 -2.93 20.44 -9.35
N LEU A 203 -3.33 19.85 -8.23
CA LEU A 203 -4.63 19.18 -8.03
C LEU A 203 -5.65 20.03 -7.24
N ILE A 204 -5.26 21.23 -6.77
CA ILE A 204 -6.11 22.19 -6.07
C ILE A 204 -6.49 23.32 -7.03
#